data_f1cff41b0e865d7cd83a0badc2f923c2
#
_entry.id   f1cff41b0e865d7cd83a0badc2f923c2
#
_cell.length_a   1.000
_cell.length_b   1.000
_cell.length_c   1.000
_cell.angle_alpha   90.00
_cell.angle_beta   90.00
_cell.angle_gamma   90.00
#
_symmetry.space_group_name_H-M   'P 1'
#
loop_
_entity.id
_entity.type
_entity.pdbx_description
1 polymer ?
#
loop_
_entity_poly.entity_id
_entity_poly.type
_entity_poly.pdbx_seq_one_letter_code
_entity_poly.pdbx_strand_id
1 'polypeptide(L)'
;TAMQKIQFIVSRGATHHAEMQIPPKSIESVVKKLTARYELDLSKDQKYKRKKLGVSVTDLVIFFDITEQVYHLFILVTEGNSLANVTQAGYDKLNPINEPRIVLTDRYELVRTTRKKSAMDNKGRSHNDPETWTWRMTKKYYDVIKAYFDRAVIVYPKDPSQLAKGVYILERVAGLRGIRQQIGFLWAHTVKNWKHTYKSEI
;
A
#
# COMPACT_ATOMS: atom_id res chain seq x y z
N THR A 1 -8.55 -6.38 0.97
CA THR A 1 -7.27 -6.55 0.26
C THR A 1 -6.09 -6.44 1.21
N ALA A 2 -4.89 -6.94 0.81
CA ALA A 2 -3.66 -6.80 1.61
C ALA A 2 -3.34 -5.32 1.86
N MET A 3 -3.42 -4.48 0.83
CA MET A 3 -3.20 -3.03 0.95
C MET A 3 -4.07 -2.37 2.04
N GLN A 4 -5.36 -2.69 2.10
CA GLN A 4 -6.25 -2.16 3.13
C GLN A 4 -5.89 -2.64 4.53
N LYS A 5 -5.53 -3.93 4.67
CA LYS A 5 -5.11 -4.49 5.96
C LYS A 5 -3.82 -3.82 6.46
N ILE A 6 -2.79 -3.71 5.63
CA ILE A 6 -1.53 -3.05 5.96
C ILE A 6 -1.80 -1.58 6.37
N GLN A 7 -2.52 -0.83 5.53
CA GLN A 7 -2.87 0.57 5.82
C GLN A 7 -3.61 0.71 7.14
N PHE A 8 -4.57 -0.17 7.42
CA PHE A 8 -5.32 -0.17 8.65
C PHE A 8 -4.44 -0.41 9.88
N ILE A 9 -3.54 -1.42 9.82
CA ILE A 9 -2.63 -1.76 10.92
C ILE A 9 -1.65 -0.61 11.19
N VAL A 10 -1.06 -0.03 10.13
CA VAL A 10 -0.15 1.10 10.23
C VAL A 10 -0.87 2.34 10.79
N SER A 11 -2.08 2.63 10.33
CA SER A 11 -2.90 3.73 10.86
C SER A 11 -3.29 3.55 12.34
N ARG A 12 -3.16 2.34 12.88
CA ARG A 12 -3.41 2.01 14.28
C ARG A 12 -2.15 1.92 15.14
N GLY A 13 -1.03 2.41 14.61
CA GLY A 13 0.18 2.60 15.39
C GLY A 13 1.25 1.55 15.20
N ALA A 14 1.23 0.75 14.11
CA ALA A 14 2.42 0.00 13.75
C ALA A 14 3.50 0.99 13.28
N THR A 15 4.70 0.83 13.82
CA THR A 15 5.84 1.72 13.58
C THR A 15 6.99 1.03 12.86
N HIS A 16 6.98 -0.29 12.85
CA HIS A 16 8.03 -1.11 12.24
C HIS A 16 7.42 -2.20 11.37
N HIS A 17 8.16 -2.62 10.35
CA HIS A 17 7.80 -3.72 9.48
C HIS A 17 8.99 -4.57 9.05
N ALA A 18 8.70 -5.81 8.67
CA ALA A 18 9.58 -6.66 7.89
C ALA A 18 8.78 -7.29 6.75
N GLU A 19 9.44 -7.53 5.63
CA GLU A 19 8.86 -8.22 4.48
C GLU A 19 9.69 -9.44 4.13
N MET A 20 9.01 -10.52 3.74
CA MET A 20 9.65 -11.73 3.24
C MET A 20 8.83 -12.35 2.12
N GLN A 21 9.50 -12.99 1.17
CA GLN A 21 8.90 -13.76 0.10
C GLN A 21 9.09 -15.24 0.38
N ILE A 22 8.00 -16.00 0.34
CA ILE A 22 7.98 -17.41 0.73
C ILE A 22 7.36 -18.23 -0.41
N PRO A 23 8.04 -19.28 -0.87
CA PRO A 23 7.47 -20.20 -1.86
C PRO A 23 6.28 -20.97 -1.26
N PRO A 24 5.26 -21.33 -2.07
CA PRO A 24 4.03 -21.97 -1.60
C PRO A 24 4.25 -23.21 -0.73
N LYS A 25 5.24 -24.02 -1.07
CA LYS A 25 5.58 -25.25 -0.32
C LYS A 25 6.00 -25.01 1.14
N SER A 26 6.44 -23.81 1.47
CA SER A 26 7.01 -23.49 2.80
C SER A 26 6.08 -22.60 3.65
N ILE A 27 4.98 -22.11 3.10
CA ILE A 27 4.15 -21.08 3.76
C ILE A 27 3.61 -21.54 5.11
N GLU A 28 3.08 -22.76 5.21
CA GLU A 28 2.48 -23.26 6.44
C GLU A 28 3.51 -23.36 7.57
N SER A 29 4.70 -23.93 7.27
CA SER A 29 5.76 -24.07 8.25
C SER A 29 6.30 -22.73 8.74
N VAL A 30 6.43 -21.75 7.80
CA VAL A 30 6.88 -20.40 8.13
C VAL A 30 5.82 -19.68 8.98
N VAL A 31 4.55 -19.70 8.58
CA VAL A 31 3.47 -19.08 9.37
C VAL A 31 3.39 -19.66 10.75
N LYS A 32 3.50 -21.00 10.91
CA LYS A 32 3.50 -21.64 12.23
C LYS A 32 4.67 -21.14 13.11
N LYS A 33 5.88 -21.04 12.55
CA LYS A 33 7.05 -20.50 13.27
C LYS A 33 6.86 -19.04 13.66
N LEU A 34 6.34 -18.21 12.75
CA LEU A 34 6.06 -16.79 13.01
C LEU A 34 4.97 -16.62 14.07
N THR A 35 3.91 -17.44 14.04
CA THR A 35 2.84 -17.41 15.02
C THR A 35 3.38 -17.71 16.43
N ALA A 36 4.18 -18.75 16.58
CA ALA A 36 4.78 -19.10 17.87
C ALA A 36 5.76 -18.01 18.36
N ARG A 37 6.52 -17.39 17.45
CA ARG A 37 7.54 -16.39 17.78
C ARG A 37 6.97 -15.03 18.14
N TYR A 38 5.97 -14.58 17.38
CA TYR A 38 5.40 -13.22 17.46
C TYR A 38 4.01 -13.20 18.10
N GLU A 39 3.54 -14.33 18.63
CA GLU A 39 2.23 -14.45 19.28
C GLU A 39 1.09 -13.89 18.41
N LEU A 40 1.06 -14.29 17.13
CA LEU A 40 0.10 -13.77 16.13
C LEU A 40 -1.34 -14.21 16.40
N ASP A 41 -1.54 -15.23 17.21
CA ASP A 41 -2.83 -15.83 17.60
C ASP A 41 -3.58 -15.06 18.70
N LEU A 42 -2.97 -14.00 19.23
CA LEU A 42 -3.62 -13.15 20.22
C LEU A 42 -4.94 -12.59 19.71
N SER A 43 -5.99 -12.69 20.54
CA SER A 43 -7.28 -12.05 20.28
C SER A 43 -7.17 -10.52 20.24
N LYS A 44 -8.19 -9.85 19.67
CA LYS A 44 -8.26 -8.38 19.64
C LYS A 44 -8.16 -7.76 21.03
N ASP A 45 -8.82 -8.37 22.02
CA ASP A 45 -8.84 -7.87 23.39
C ASP A 45 -7.49 -8.04 24.08
N GLN A 46 -6.81 -9.16 23.84
CA GLN A 46 -5.44 -9.37 24.34
C GLN A 46 -4.48 -8.36 23.71
N LYS A 47 -4.54 -8.15 22.40
CA LYS A 47 -3.74 -7.12 21.70
C LYS A 47 -4.01 -5.71 22.26
N TYR A 48 -5.28 -5.38 22.52
CA TYR A 48 -5.65 -4.09 23.11
C TYR A 48 -5.09 -3.93 24.52
N LYS A 49 -5.22 -4.94 25.38
CA LYS A 49 -4.66 -4.92 26.74
C LYS A 49 -3.16 -4.75 26.73
N ARG A 50 -2.43 -5.48 25.85
CA ARG A 50 -0.98 -5.33 25.69
C ARG A 50 -0.58 -3.91 25.30
N LYS A 51 -1.24 -3.34 24.29
CA LYS A 51 -0.99 -1.95 23.89
C LYS A 51 -1.17 -0.95 25.04
N LYS A 52 -2.20 -1.13 25.87
CA LYS A 52 -2.40 -0.30 27.08
C LYS A 52 -1.27 -0.42 28.10
N LEU A 53 -0.62 -1.57 28.16
CA LEU A 53 0.51 -1.83 29.03
C LEU A 53 1.86 -1.41 28.41
N GLY A 54 1.85 -0.77 27.24
CA GLY A 54 3.08 -0.38 26.54
C GLY A 54 3.86 -1.56 25.95
N VAL A 55 3.22 -2.72 25.79
CA VAL A 55 3.83 -3.91 25.19
C VAL A 55 3.57 -3.91 23.69
N SER A 56 4.60 -4.18 22.88
CA SER A 56 4.45 -4.24 21.43
C SER A 56 3.51 -5.38 20.99
N VAL A 57 2.81 -5.14 19.89
CA VAL A 57 1.89 -6.11 19.29
C VAL A 57 2.27 -6.30 17.84
N THR A 58 2.25 -7.55 17.41
CA THR A 58 2.58 -7.93 16.03
C THR A 58 1.33 -8.36 15.28
N ASP A 59 1.24 -7.91 14.04
CA ASP A 59 0.23 -8.35 13.07
C ASP A 59 0.92 -8.90 11.82
N LEU A 60 0.35 -9.96 11.23
CA LEU A 60 0.83 -10.56 9.99
C LEU A 60 -0.20 -10.33 8.86
N VAL A 61 0.28 -9.86 7.73
CA VAL A 61 -0.49 -9.78 6.50
C VAL A 61 0.15 -10.66 5.45
N ILE A 62 -0.62 -11.56 4.86
CA ILE A 62 -0.17 -12.49 3.83
C ILE A 62 -0.88 -12.14 2.52
N PHE A 63 -0.11 -12.11 1.45
CA PHE A 63 -0.58 -11.86 0.10
C PHE A 63 0.09 -12.84 -0.85
N PHE A 64 -0.68 -13.48 -1.73
CA PHE A 64 -0.15 -14.36 -2.77
C PHE A 64 -0.02 -13.57 -4.08
N ASP A 65 1.19 -13.48 -4.61
CA ASP A 65 1.44 -12.94 -5.94
C ASP A 65 1.29 -14.05 -6.98
N ILE A 66 0.21 -13.94 -7.77
CA ILE A 66 -0.10 -14.93 -8.83
C ILE A 66 0.95 -14.88 -9.95
N THR A 67 1.57 -13.73 -10.19
CA THR A 67 2.53 -13.55 -11.27
C THR A 67 3.87 -14.21 -10.93
N GLU A 68 4.35 -13.97 -9.72
CA GLU A 68 5.62 -14.50 -9.23
C GLU A 68 5.48 -15.88 -8.57
N GLN A 69 4.23 -16.33 -8.32
CA GLN A 69 3.92 -17.59 -7.63
C GLN A 69 4.56 -17.69 -6.24
N VAL A 70 4.60 -16.58 -5.51
CA VAL A 70 5.15 -16.49 -4.15
C VAL A 70 4.17 -15.84 -3.19
N TYR A 71 4.31 -16.14 -1.90
CA TYR A 71 3.65 -15.41 -0.83
C TYR A 71 4.53 -14.28 -0.34
N HIS A 72 3.99 -13.07 -0.30
CA HIS A 72 4.55 -11.94 0.43
C HIS A 72 3.96 -11.92 1.83
N LEU A 73 4.82 -11.91 2.83
CA LEU A 73 4.45 -11.79 4.24
C LEU A 73 4.96 -10.46 4.78
N PHE A 74 4.05 -9.68 5.37
CA PHE A 74 4.36 -8.43 6.04
C PHE A 74 4.14 -8.61 7.54
N ILE A 75 5.22 -8.53 8.31
CA ILE A 75 5.18 -8.45 9.77
C ILE A 75 5.11 -6.97 10.12
N LEU A 76 4.08 -6.57 10.86
CA LEU A 76 3.83 -5.19 11.26
C LEU A 76 3.81 -5.11 12.78
N VAL A 77 4.67 -4.28 13.38
CA VAL A 77 4.90 -4.24 14.82
C VAL A 77 4.63 -2.84 15.36
N THR A 78 3.88 -2.75 16.46
CA THR A 78 3.71 -1.50 17.19
C THR A 78 4.90 -1.24 18.10
N GLU A 79 5.19 0.03 18.39
CA GLU A 79 6.14 0.40 19.43
C GLU A 79 5.74 -0.18 20.78
N GLY A 80 6.74 -0.54 21.62
CA GLY A 80 6.51 -1.06 22.96
C GLY A 80 7.74 -1.72 23.55
N ASN A 81 7.69 -2.03 24.84
CA ASN A 81 8.84 -2.53 25.62
C ASN A 81 9.41 -3.88 25.13
N SER A 82 8.63 -4.66 24.36
CA SER A 82 9.08 -5.94 23.80
C SER A 82 9.67 -5.82 22.38
N LEU A 83 9.68 -4.64 21.77
CA LEU A 83 10.23 -4.44 20.43
C LEU A 83 11.73 -4.84 20.36
N ALA A 84 12.50 -4.51 21.39
CA ALA A 84 13.92 -4.89 21.48
C ALA A 84 14.11 -6.42 21.42
N ASN A 85 13.24 -7.18 22.09
CA ASN A 85 13.28 -8.64 22.07
C ASN A 85 12.89 -9.20 20.68
N VAL A 86 11.96 -8.56 20.00
CA VAL A 86 11.54 -8.93 18.63
C VAL A 86 12.67 -8.66 17.64
N THR A 87 13.38 -7.53 17.75
CA THR A 87 14.53 -7.18 16.90
C THR A 87 15.77 -8.02 17.19
N GLN A 88 16.04 -8.35 18.45
CA GLN A 88 17.19 -9.18 18.85
C GLN A 88 17.05 -10.66 18.52
N ALA A 89 15.82 -11.16 18.39
CA ALA A 89 15.57 -12.56 18.04
C ALA A 89 15.96 -12.97 16.60
N GLY A 90 16.44 -12.06 15.80
CA GLY A 90 17.58 -12.25 14.89
C GLY A 90 17.33 -12.81 13.49
N TYR A 91 16.11 -12.93 12.93
CA TYR A 91 16.00 -13.29 11.49
C TYR A 91 15.30 -12.22 10.65
N ASP A 92 14.49 -11.39 11.26
CA ASP A 92 13.72 -10.39 10.53
C ASP A 92 14.19 -9.02 10.98
N LYS A 93 15.02 -8.38 10.16
CA LYS A 93 15.39 -6.98 10.39
C LYS A 93 14.12 -6.13 10.31
N LEU A 94 13.62 -5.70 11.45
CA LEU A 94 12.52 -4.76 11.50
C LEU A 94 13.01 -3.38 11.08
N ASN A 95 12.38 -2.83 10.06
CA ASN A 95 12.65 -1.49 9.57
C ASN A 95 11.56 -0.53 10.05
N PRO A 96 11.88 0.75 10.30
CA PRO A 96 10.85 1.77 10.49
C PRO A 96 9.91 1.81 9.28
N ILE A 97 8.62 2.09 9.50
CA ILE A 97 7.62 2.10 8.41
C ILE A 97 7.96 3.08 7.28
N ASN A 98 8.73 4.12 7.59
CA ASN A 98 9.10 5.14 6.61
C ASN A 98 10.38 4.82 5.81
N GLU A 99 11.25 3.94 6.33
CA GLU A 99 12.59 3.71 5.74
C GLU A 99 13.06 2.26 5.94
N PRO A 100 13.04 1.42 4.91
CA PRO A 100 12.40 1.63 3.61
C PRO A 100 10.87 1.67 3.72
N ARG A 101 10.21 2.30 2.76
CA ARG A 101 8.74 2.27 2.68
C ARG A 101 8.26 0.87 2.38
N ILE A 102 7.07 0.54 2.87
CA ILE A 102 6.39 -0.69 2.45
C ILE A 102 5.99 -0.55 0.98
N VAL A 103 6.51 -1.44 0.15
CA VAL A 103 6.22 -1.51 -1.29
C VAL A 103 5.52 -2.84 -1.58
N LEU A 104 4.44 -2.80 -2.32
CA LEU A 104 3.71 -3.99 -2.75
C LEU A 104 3.86 -4.17 -4.26
N THR A 105 4.42 -5.32 -4.68
CA THR A 105 4.60 -5.72 -6.10
C THR A 105 5.30 -4.66 -6.96
N ASP A 106 6.24 -3.91 -6.42
CA ASP A 106 6.96 -2.80 -7.07
C ASP A 106 6.07 -1.69 -7.65
N ARG A 107 4.75 -1.83 -7.54
CA ARG A 107 3.76 -0.93 -8.13
C ARG A 107 3.22 0.10 -7.16
N TYR A 108 3.10 -0.26 -5.88
CA TYR A 108 2.44 0.57 -4.88
C TYR A 108 3.31 0.72 -3.64
N GLU A 109 3.39 1.94 -3.13
CA GLU A 109 4.09 2.26 -1.88
C GLU A 109 3.14 2.88 -0.86
N LEU A 110 3.30 2.52 0.41
CA LEU A 110 2.58 3.13 1.51
C LEU A 110 3.26 4.44 1.90
N VAL A 111 2.50 5.53 1.95
CA VAL A 111 3.02 6.87 2.26
C VAL A 111 2.15 7.57 3.29
N ARG A 112 2.79 8.43 4.08
CA ARG A 112 2.12 9.37 4.97
C ARG A 112 1.83 10.66 4.21
N THR A 113 0.58 11.12 4.24
CA THR A 113 0.14 12.33 3.54
C THR A 113 -0.65 13.23 4.46
N THR A 114 -0.53 14.54 4.25
CA THR A 114 -1.31 15.52 4.97
C THR A 114 -2.75 15.56 4.44
N ARG A 115 -3.72 15.60 5.33
CA ARG A 115 -5.12 15.86 4.97
C ARG A 115 -5.32 17.36 4.79
N LYS A 116 -6.15 17.75 3.83
CA LYS A 116 -6.61 19.14 3.76
C LYS A 116 -7.42 19.45 5.04
N LYS A 117 -7.19 20.61 5.65
CA LYS A 117 -7.88 21.07 6.88
C LYS A 117 -9.42 21.02 6.80
N SER A 118 -9.98 21.10 5.59
CA SER A 118 -11.43 21.06 5.32
C SER A 118 -12.01 19.65 5.15
N ALA A 119 -11.20 18.59 5.25
CA ALA A 119 -11.70 17.24 5.07
C ALA A 119 -12.42 16.79 6.35
N MET A 120 -13.74 16.86 6.35
CA MET A 120 -14.60 16.19 7.32
C MET A 120 -14.82 14.74 6.90
N ASP A 121 -15.03 13.85 7.88
CA ASP A 121 -15.51 12.50 7.57
C ASP A 121 -16.98 12.56 7.11
N ASN A 122 -17.53 11.42 6.62
CA ASN A 122 -18.93 11.33 6.20
C ASN A 122 -19.95 11.60 7.35
N LYS A 123 -19.46 11.79 8.58
CA LYS A 123 -20.25 12.11 9.76
C LYS A 123 -20.02 13.56 10.25
N GLY A 124 -19.37 14.39 9.44
CA GLY A 124 -19.09 15.80 9.76
C GLY A 124 -18.05 16.02 10.86
N ARG A 125 -17.25 15.00 11.20
CA ARG A 125 -16.23 15.12 12.24
C ARG A 125 -14.94 15.65 11.65
N SER A 126 -14.38 16.67 12.27
CA SER A 126 -13.02 17.14 11.99
C SER A 126 -12.01 16.06 12.37
N HIS A 127 -11.09 15.75 11.49
CA HIS A 127 -9.98 14.86 11.82
C HIS A 127 -8.94 15.64 12.61
N ASN A 128 -8.72 15.26 13.87
CA ASN A 128 -7.69 15.86 14.73
C ASN A 128 -6.26 15.54 14.25
N ASP A 129 -6.07 14.44 13.50
CA ASP A 129 -4.78 14.11 12.91
C ASP A 129 -4.73 14.63 11.47
N PRO A 130 -3.88 15.64 11.18
CA PRO A 130 -3.71 16.19 9.85
C PRO A 130 -3.04 15.20 8.89
N GLU A 131 -2.41 14.16 9.41
CA GLU A 131 -1.71 13.17 8.61
C GLU A 131 -2.47 11.86 8.53
N THR A 132 -2.34 11.19 7.42
CA THR A 132 -2.96 9.88 7.18
C THR A 132 -2.09 9.02 6.27
N TRP A 133 -2.13 7.72 6.52
CA TRP A 133 -1.51 6.76 5.63
C TRP A 133 -2.40 6.49 4.43
N THR A 134 -1.79 6.40 3.25
CA THR A 134 -2.45 5.99 2.02
C THR A 134 -1.45 5.33 1.08
N TRP A 135 -1.97 4.55 0.15
CA TRP A 135 -1.16 3.98 -0.92
C TRP A 135 -1.12 4.92 -2.11
N ARG A 136 0.03 4.96 -2.78
CA ARG A 136 0.19 5.58 -4.09
C ARG A 136 0.95 4.64 -5.03
N MET A 137 0.89 4.88 -6.31
CA MET A 137 1.76 4.23 -7.26
C MET A 137 3.20 4.66 -7.00
N THR A 138 4.15 3.73 -7.08
CA THR A 138 5.57 4.08 -7.09
C THR A 138 5.87 4.99 -8.28
N LYS A 139 6.93 5.80 -8.18
CA LYS A 139 7.32 6.69 -9.29
C LYS A 139 7.52 5.90 -10.58
N LYS A 140 8.22 4.77 -10.51
CA LYS A 140 8.49 3.88 -11.66
C LYS A 140 7.19 3.43 -12.33
N TYR A 141 6.22 2.93 -11.56
CA TYR A 141 4.95 2.44 -12.11
C TYR A 141 4.09 3.57 -12.67
N TYR A 142 4.06 4.72 -11.98
CA TYR A 142 3.36 5.91 -12.44
C TYR A 142 3.91 6.41 -13.80
N ASP A 143 5.24 6.48 -13.94
CA ASP A 143 5.90 6.93 -15.16
C ASP A 143 5.62 5.96 -16.33
N VAL A 144 5.58 4.64 -16.09
CA VAL A 144 5.19 3.63 -17.10
C VAL A 144 3.76 3.85 -17.59
N ILE A 145 2.81 4.04 -16.67
CA ILE A 145 1.40 4.29 -17.04
C ILE A 145 1.29 5.62 -17.79
N LYS A 146 1.97 6.66 -17.33
CA LYS A 146 1.99 7.96 -18.00
C LYS A 146 2.50 7.85 -19.44
N ALA A 147 3.62 7.19 -19.65
CA ALA A 147 4.20 6.97 -20.99
C ALA A 147 3.24 6.17 -21.89
N TYR A 148 2.52 5.19 -21.31
CA TYR A 148 1.49 4.46 -22.04
C TYR A 148 0.38 5.38 -22.57
N PHE A 149 -0.15 6.28 -21.73
CA PHE A 149 -1.18 7.24 -22.12
C PHE A 149 -0.65 8.27 -23.14
N ASP A 150 0.57 8.75 -22.97
CA ASP A 150 1.19 9.67 -23.95
C ASP A 150 1.26 9.01 -25.34
N ARG A 151 1.66 7.75 -25.39
CA ARG A 151 1.69 6.97 -26.65
C ARG A 151 0.28 6.69 -27.18
N ALA A 152 -0.67 6.34 -26.31
CA ALA A 152 -2.05 6.05 -26.71
C ALA A 152 -2.73 7.25 -27.39
N VAL A 153 -2.45 8.48 -26.90
CA VAL A 153 -2.92 9.72 -27.54
C VAL A 153 -2.33 9.85 -28.94
N ILE A 154 -1.02 9.65 -29.11
CA ILE A 154 -0.37 9.81 -30.42
C ILE A 154 -0.88 8.81 -31.46
N VAL A 155 -1.13 7.56 -31.06
CA VAL A 155 -1.55 6.50 -31.97
C VAL A 155 -3.06 6.42 -32.19
N TYR A 156 -3.85 7.22 -31.45
CA TYR A 156 -5.32 7.17 -31.45
C TYR A 156 -5.96 7.16 -32.84
N PRO A 157 -5.53 7.96 -33.82
CA PRO A 157 -6.16 7.95 -35.14
C PRO A 157 -6.04 6.61 -35.87
N LYS A 158 -5.01 5.84 -35.56
CA LYS A 158 -4.77 4.52 -36.16
C LYS A 158 -5.31 3.39 -35.30
N ASP A 159 -5.29 3.53 -33.99
CA ASP A 159 -5.73 2.51 -33.03
C ASP A 159 -6.39 3.15 -31.78
N PRO A 160 -7.69 3.49 -31.87
CA PRO A 160 -8.44 4.02 -30.71
C PRO A 160 -8.50 3.05 -29.53
N SER A 161 -8.30 1.75 -29.76
CA SER A 161 -8.39 0.73 -28.71
C SER A 161 -7.32 0.88 -27.64
N GLN A 162 -6.20 1.51 -27.94
CA GLN A 162 -5.12 1.73 -26.96
C GLN A 162 -5.57 2.66 -25.83
N LEU A 163 -6.27 3.74 -26.14
CA LEU A 163 -6.79 4.63 -25.12
C LEU A 163 -7.85 3.93 -24.26
N ALA A 164 -8.76 3.17 -24.86
CA ALA A 164 -9.76 2.39 -24.15
C ALA A 164 -9.12 1.34 -23.22
N LYS A 165 -8.06 0.64 -23.66
CA LYS A 165 -7.27 -0.28 -22.82
C LYS A 165 -6.63 0.46 -21.63
N GLY A 166 -6.11 1.66 -21.85
CA GLY A 166 -5.56 2.48 -20.77
C GLY A 166 -6.59 2.82 -19.70
N VAL A 167 -7.78 3.28 -20.10
CA VAL A 167 -8.90 3.54 -19.19
C VAL A 167 -9.28 2.28 -18.41
N TYR A 168 -9.44 1.15 -19.09
CA TYR A 168 -9.74 -0.13 -18.47
C TYR A 168 -8.70 -0.57 -17.42
N ILE A 169 -7.41 -0.29 -17.65
CA ILE A 169 -6.35 -0.53 -16.66
C ILE A 169 -6.57 0.36 -15.43
N LEU A 170 -6.85 1.65 -15.62
CA LEU A 170 -7.05 2.58 -14.49
C LEU A 170 -8.29 2.27 -13.66
N GLU A 171 -9.37 1.77 -14.27
CA GLU A 171 -10.58 1.36 -13.54
C GLU A 171 -10.34 0.20 -12.58
N ARG A 172 -9.36 -0.66 -12.88
CA ARG A 172 -9.00 -1.83 -12.07
C ARG A 172 -7.95 -1.55 -11.01
N VAL A 173 -7.36 -0.38 -11.00
CA VAL A 173 -6.40 0.01 -9.98
C VAL A 173 -7.11 0.21 -8.65
N ALA A 174 -6.45 -0.15 -7.55
CA ALA A 174 -7.02 -0.04 -6.21
C ALA A 174 -7.53 1.36 -5.91
N GLY A 175 -8.80 1.46 -5.48
CA GLY A 175 -9.52 2.73 -5.26
C GLY A 175 -9.09 3.49 -4.01
N LEU A 176 -7.82 3.45 -3.62
CA LEU A 176 -7.29 4.14 -2.45
C LEU A 176 -6.98 5.62 -2.75
N ARG A 177 -7.12 6.48 -1.75
CA ARG A 177 -7.10 7.94 -1.92
C ARG A 177 -5.88 8.45 -2.70
N GLY A 178 -4.66 8.05 -2.33
CA GLY A 178 -3.45 8.53 -3.00
C GLY A 178 -3.36 8.05 -4.45
N ILE A 179 -3.81 6.82 -4.72
CA ILE A 179 -3.88 6.27 -6.08
C ILE A 179 -4.92 7.02 -6.92
N ARG A 180 -6.12 7.27 -6.37
CA ARG A 180 -7.16 8.08 -7.07
C ARG A 180 -6.66 9.48 -7.44
N GLN A 181 -5.90 10.11 -6.55
CA GLN A 181 -5.29 11.42 -6.83
C GLN A 181 -4.30 11.34 -8.00
N GLN A 182 -3.46 10.31 -8.04
CA GLN A 182 -2.54 10.11 -9.16
C GLN A 182 -3.28 9.80 -10.47
N ILE A 183 -4.37 9.01 -10.42
CA ILE A 183 -5.23 8.77 -11.59
C ILE A 183 -5.82 10.10 -12.11
N GLY A 184 -6.28 10.96 -11.20
CA GLY A 184 -6.77 12.30 -11.58
C GLY A 184 -5.70 13.13 -12.28
N PHE A 185 -4.47 13.10 -11.81
CA PHE A 185 -3.35 13.79 -12.48
C PHE A 185 -3.00 13.18 -13.85
N LEU A 186 -2.99 11.84 -13.95
CA LEU A 186 -2.78 11.14 -15.22
C LEU A 186 -3.86 11.54 -16.24
N TRP A 187 -5.13 11.56 -15.81
CA TRP A 187 -6.24 11.94 -16.68
C TRP A 187 -6.14 13.39 -17.14
N ALA A 188 -5.89 14.33 -16.22
CA ALA A 188 -5.68 15.73 -16.57
C ALA A 188 -4.52 15.93 -17.56
N HIS A 189 -3.42 15.19 -17.37
CA HIS A 189 -2.29 15.19 -18.29
C HIS A 189 -2.68 14.64 -19.66
N THR A 190 -3.43 13.52 -19.72
CA THR A 190 -3.90 12.93 -20.98
C THR A 190 -4.81 13.88 -21.74
N VAL A 191 -5.77 14.51 -21.06
CA VAL A 191 -6.67 15.52 -21.66
C VAL A 191 -5.88 16.71 -22.23
N LYS A 192 -4.87 17.19 -21.48
CA LYS A 192 -3.99 18.28 -21.95
C LYS A 192 -3.24 17.89 -23.23
N ASN A 193 -2.65 16.69 -23.25
CA ASN A 193 -1.93 16.18 -24.42
C ASN A 193 -2.85 15.99 -25.61
N TRP A 194 -4.07 15.49 -25.39
CA TRP A 194 -5.09 15.35 -26.42
C TRP A 194 -5.43 16.70 -27.06
N LYS A 195 -5.79 17.70 -26.24
CA LYS A 195 -6.11 19.06 -26.72
C LYS A 195 -4.95 19.68 -27.49
N HIS A 196 -3.72 19.42 -27.06
CA HIS A 196 -2.54 19.90 -27.78
C HIS A 196 -2.35 19.22 -29.14
N THR A 197 -2.62 17.91 -29.21
CA THR A 197 -2.41 17.11 -30.42
C THR A 197 -3.53 17.31 -31.44
N TYR A 198 -4.78 17.33 -31.01
CA TYR A 198 -5.93 17.31 -31.90
C TYR A 198 -6.71 18.64 -31.94
N LYS A 199 -6.36 19.60 -31.08
CA LYS A 199 -7.06 20.90 -30.93
C LYS A 199 -8.57 20.75 -30.68
N SER A 200 -8.98 19.62 -30.09
CA SER A 200 -10.37 19.25 -29.81
C SER A 200 -10.52 18.75 -28.37
N GLU A 201 -11.75 18.58 -27.91
CA GLU A 201 -12.03 17.92 -26.62
C GLU A 201 -12.05 16.40 -26.78
N ILE A 202 -11.71 15.66 -25.71
CA ILE A 202 -11.87 14.19 -25.63
C ILE A 202 -13.33 13.85 -25.46
#